data_732c39f4ea2e50b43372e4d0dab1e5a4
#
_entry.id   732c39f4ea2e50b43372e4d0dab1e5a4
#
_cell.length_a   1.000
_cell.length_b   1.000
_cell.length_c   1.000
_cell.angle_alpha   90.00
_cell.angle_beta   90.00
_cell.angle_gamma   90.00
#
_symmetry.space_group_name_H-M   'P 1'
#
loop_
_entity.id
_entity.type
_entity.pdbx_description
1 polymer ?
#
loop_
_entity_poly.entity_id
_entity_poly.type
_entity_poly.pdbx_seq_one_letter_code
_entity_poly.pdbx_strand_id
1 'polypeptide(L)'
;MSKEPGLQDAIAKLADVVDARRADFEAGRVDPETSYIVRLFTKGDDAILKKIGEEAAEMVMAAKDSRYANLDPEKQAKLVGEVADLWFHCFVALSQFNLRPEDVIAELNRRAGI
;
A
#
# COMPACT_ATOMS: atom_id res chain seq x y z
N MET A 1 30.29 -1.42 -8.79
CA MET A 1 29.32 -0.48 -9.36
C MET A 1 27.97 -0.75 -8.74
N SER A 2 27.47 0.23 -8.00
CA SER A 2 26.17 0.07 -7.38
C SER A 2 25.08 0.39 -8.42
N LYS A 3 24.11 -0.49 -8.55
CA LYS A 3 22.90 -0.23 -9.30
C LYS A 3 21.83 0.24 -8.34
N GLU A 4 21.16 1.32 -8.67
CA GLU A 4 19.94 1.66 -7.98
C GLU A 4 18.91 0.57 -8.25
N PRO A 5 18.11 0.17 -7.24
CA PRO A 5 17.07 -0.82 -7.44
C PRO A 5 16.05 -0.28 -8.45
N GLY A 6 15.62 -1.11 -9.37
CA GLY A 6 14.52 -0.77 -10.27
C GLY A 6 13.21 -0.66 -9.50
N LEU A 7 12.20 -0.07 -10.14
CA LEU A 7 10.86 0.07 -9.55
C LEU A 7 10.30 -1.28 -9.09
N GLN A 8 10.49 -2.32 -9.89
CA GLN A 8 10.02 -3.66 -9.57
C GLN A 8 10.68 -4.21 -8.31
N ASP A 9 11.99 -3.94 -8.13
CA ASP A 9 12.73 -4.35 -6.92
C ASP A 9 12.24 -3.60 -5.68
N ALA A 10 11.93 -2.31 -5.82
CA ALA A 10 11.39 -1.51 -4.72
C ALA A 10 10.03 -2.04 -4.27
N ILE A 11 9.17 -2.39 -5.22
CA ILE A 11 7.85 -2.96 -4.93
C ILE A 11 8.00 -4.32 -4.25
N ALA A 12 8.91 -5.18 -4.73
CA ALA A 12 9.17 -6.46 -4.11
C ALA A 12 9.66 -6.31 -2.67
N LYS A 13 10.54 -5.36 -2.40
CA LYS A 13 11.02 -5.08 -1.04
C LYS A 13 9.91 -4.62 -0.11
N LEU A 14 9.03 -3.73 -0.58
CA LEU A 14 7.88 -3.31 0.20
C LEU A 14 6.95 -4.49 0.50
N ALA A 15 6.71 -5.35 -0.49
CA ALA A 15 5.93 -6.56 -0.30
C ALA A 15 6.57 -7.50 0.71
N ASP A 16 7.89 -7.64 0.68
CA ASP A 16 8.63 -8.46 1.64
C ASP A 16 8.48 -7.93 3.07
N VAL A 17 8.51 -6.61 3.25
CA VAL A 17 8.29 -5.98 4.57
C VAL A 17 6.89 -6.30 5.09
N VAL A 18 5.88 -6.18 4.25
CA VAL A 18 4.49 -6.50 4.64
C VAL A 18 4.36 -7.97 5.01
N ASP A 19 4.90 -8.87 4.19
CA ASP A 19 4.85 -10.31 4.45
C ASP A 19 5.63 -10.69 5.72
N ALA A 20 6.75 -10.00 5.99
CA ALA A 20 7.50 -10.22 7.23
C ALA A 20 6.68 -9.81 8.46
N ARG A 21 5.93 -8.71 8.38
CA ARG A 21 5.05 -8.30 9.49
C ARG A 21 3.89 -9.27 9.66
N ARG A 22 3.36 -9.82 8.56
CA ARG A 22 2.34 -10.87 8.63
C ARG A 22 2.88 -12.11 9.33
N ALA A 23 4.08 -12.53 9.00
CA ALA A 23 4.74 -13.67 9.67
C ALA A 23 4.95 -13.39 11.16
N ASP A 24 5.33 -12.17 11.53
CA ASP A 24 5.44 -11.75 12.92
C ASP A 24 4.10 -11.86 13.65
N PHE A 25 3.02 -11.44 13.00
CA PHE A 25 1.67 -11.59 13.56
C PHE A 25 1.32 -13.07 13.76
N GLU A 26 1.52 -13.90 12.75
CA GLU A 26 1.18 -15.33 12.82
C GLU A 26 1.96 -16.06 13.91
N ALA A 27 3.21 -15.63 14.14
CA ALA A 27 4.08 -16.23 15.18
C ALA A 27 3.93 -15.57 16.56
N GLY A 28 3.15 -14.49 16.67
CA GLY A 28 2.98 -13.77 17.92
C GLY A 28 4.25 -13.06 18.40
N ARG A 29 5.17 -12.69 17.47
CA ARG A 29 6.47 -12.12 17.82
C ARG A 29 6.44 -10.63 18.07
N VAL A 30 5.45 -9.91 17.53
CA VAL A 30 5.36 -8.44 17.60
C VAL A 30 4.03 -8.06 18.25
N ASP A 31 4.12 -7.15 19.22
CA ASP A 31 2.95 -6.58 19.88
C ASP A 31 2.19 -5.70 18.88
N PRO A 32 0.87 -5.92 18.68
CA PRO A 32 0.05 -5.05 17.82
C PRO A 32 0.13 -3.57 18.20
N GLU A 33 0.36 -3.26 19.48
CA GLU A 33 0.47 -1.87 19.95
C GLU A 33 1.70 -1.16 19.38
N THR A 34 2.73 -1.90 18.95
CA THR A 34 3.99 -1.34 18.46
C THR A 34 4.11 -1.36 16.93
N SER A 35 3.18 -2.01 16.23
CA SER A 35 3.23 -2.09 14.77
C SER A 35 1.84 -1.94 14.18
N TYR A 36 1.68 -0.90 13.36
CA TYR A 36 0.42 -0.65 12.66
C TYR A 36 0.05 -1.82 11.74
N ILE A 37 1.03 -2.37 10.99
CA ILE A 37 0.77 -3.48 10.07
C ILE A 37 0.32 -4.72 10.84
N VAL A 38 1.00 -5.04 11.94
CA VAL A 38 0.62 -6.19 12.78
C VAL A 38 -0.79 -5.99 13.36
N ARG A 39 -1.11 -4.76 13.75
CA ARG A 39 -2.46 -4.43 14.24
C ARG A 39 -3.52 -4.66 13.17
N LEU A 40 -3.24 -4.32 11.92
CA LEU A 40 -4.16 -4.59 10.81
C LEU A 40 -4.41 -6.08 10.63
N PHE A 41 -3.35 -6.88 10.60
CA PHE A 41 -3.49 -8.34 10.50
C PHE A 41 -4.24 -8.93 11.69
N THR A 42 -4.02 -8.38 12.88
CA THR A 42 -4.72 -8.80 14.10
C THR A 42 -6.23 -8.58 13.97
N LYS A 43 -6.64 -7.44 13.39
CA LYS A 43 -8.06 -7.12 13.21
C LYS A 43 -8.72 -7.91 12.09
N GLY A 44 -7.96 -8.33 11.08
CA GLY A 44 -8.44 -9.21 10.03
C GLY A 44 -9.05 -8.52 8.82
N ASP A 45 -9.72 -9.31 7.99
CA ASP A 45 -10.20 -8.93 6.66
C ASP A 45 -11.01 -7.64 6.65
N ASP A 46 -12.05 -7.57 7.46
CA ASP A 46 -12.99 -6.45 7.40
C ASP A 46 -12.30 -5.12 7.71
N ALA A 47 -11.40 -5.12 8.71
CA ALA A 47 -10.66 -3.91 9.06
C ALA A 47 -9.68 -3.48 7.95
N ILE A 48 -8.99 -4.44 7.35
CA ILE A 48 -8.07 -4.17 6.25
C ILE A 48 -8.84 -3.60 5.05
N LEU A 49 -9.93 -4.23 4.66
CA LEU A 49 -10.73 -3.82 3.52
C LEU A 49 -11.42 -2.47 3.75
N LYS A 50 -11.89 -2.23 4.97
CA LYS A 50 -12.48 -0.93 5.34
C LYS A 50 -11.47 0.21 5.16
N LYS A 51 -10.21 -0.01 5.55
CA LYS A 51 -9.15 1.00 5.39
C LYS A 51 -8.96 1.36 3.93
N ILE A 52 -9.04 0.41 3.01
CA ILE A 52 -8.90 0.70 1.57
C ILE A 52 -10.00 1.65 1.12
N GLY A 53 -11.25 1.43 1.54
CA GLY A 53 -12.35 2.33 1.21
C GLY A 53 -12.14 3.73 1.76
N GLU A 54 -11.68 3.84 3.02
CA GLU A 54 -11.38 5.12 3.65
C GLU A 54 -10.26 5.87 2.91
N GLU A 55 -9.15 5.19 2.61
CA GLU A 55 -8.01 5.80 1.93
C GLU A 55 -8.35 6.20 0.50
N ALA A 56 -9.17 5.42 -0.19
CA ALA A 56 -9.65 5.78 -1.54
C ALA A 56 -10.47 7.07 -1.50
N ALA A 57 -11.35 7.23 -0.53
CA ALA A 57 -12.14 8.45 -0.35
C ALA A 57 -11.23 9.66 -0.05
N GLU A 58 -10.25 9.49 0.82
CA GLU A 58 -9.29 10.55 1.16
C GLU A 58 -8.47 10.97 -0.06
N MET A 59 -8.07 10.02 -0.90
CA MET A 59 -7.35 10.30 -2.15
C MET A 59 -8.22 11.13 -3.10
N VAL A 60 -9.49 10.76 -3.26
CA VAL A 60 -10.42 11.51 -4.11
C VAL A 60 -10.58 12.95 -3.62
N MET A 61 -10.74 13.15 -2.30
CA MET A 61 -10.84 14.47 -1.72
C MET A 61 -9.57 15.29 -1.93
N ALA A 62 -8.40 14.70 -1.72
CA ALA A 62 -7.12 15.36 -1.93
C ALA A 62 -6.93 15.75 -3.40
N ALA A 63 -7.37 14.91 -4.34
CA ALA A 63 -7.31 15.22 -5.77
C ALA A 63 -8.19 16.43 -6.11
N LYS A 64 -9.40 16.50 -5.57
CA LYS A 64 -10.30 17.63 -5.78
C LYS A 64 -9.73 18.91 -5.18
N ASP A 65 -9.19 18.84 -3.96
CA ASP A 65 -8.56 19.99 -3.32
C ASP A 65 -7.39 20.52 -4.16
N SER A 66 -6.58 19.61 -4.72
CA SER A 66 -5.49 19.99 -5.61
C SER A 66 -5.99 20.67 -6.87
N ARG A 67 -7.07 20.15 -7.47
CA ARG A 67 -7.68 20.74 -8.67
C ARG A 67 -8.17 22.16 -8.39
N TYR A 68 -8.85 22.38 -7.29
CA TYR A 68 -9.36 23.70 -6.91
C TYR A 68 -8.24 24.68 -6.58
N ALA A 69 -7.09 24.19 -6.14
CA ALA A 69 -5.91 25.01 -5.86
C ALA A 69 -4.95 25.14 -7.06
N ASN A 70 -5.43 24.84 -8.28
CA ASN A 70 -4.65 24.90 -9.52
C ASN A 70 -3.37 24.05 -9.46
N LEU A 71 -3.48 22.86 -8.87
CA LEU A 71 -2.37 21.90 -8.73
C LEU A 71 -1.19 22.49 -7.93
N ASP A 72 -1.50 23.28 -6.91
CA ASP A 72 -0.51 23.84 -6.00
C ASP A 72 0.43 22.72 -5.46
N PRO A 73 1.76 22.96 -5.41
CA PRO A 73 2.72 21.93 -5.00
C PRO A 73 2.42 21.30 -3.64
N GLU A 74 1.94 22.06 -2.66
CA GLU A 74 1.60 21.54 -1.34
C GLU A 74 0.40 20.56 -1.44
N LYS A 75 -0.62 20.92 -2.23
CA LYS A 75 -1.78 20.05 -2.46
C LYS A 75 -1.42 18.82 -3.27
N GLN A 76 -0.50 18.96 -4.22
CA GLN A 76 0.01 17.80 -4.98
C GLN A 76 0.77 16.85 -4.07
N ALA A 77 1.59 17.35 -3.15
CA ALA A 77 2.30 16.51 -2.18
C ALA A 77 1.32 15.75 -1.29
N LYS A 78 0.24 16.40 -0.86
CA LYS A 78 -0.81 15.74 -0.08
C LYS A 78 -1.48 14.63 -0.89
N LEU A 79 -1.79 14.87 -2.16
CA LEU A 79 -2.38 13.85 -3.02
C LEU A 79 -1.45 12.64 -3.15
N VAL A 80 -0.15 12.85 -3.36
CA VAL A 80 0.84 11.77 -3.42
C VAL A 80 0.81 10.96 -2.11
N GLY A 81 0.75 11.63 -0.96
CA GLY A 81 0.67 10.96 0.34
C GLY A 81 -0.57 10.09 0.47
N GLU A 82 -1.73 10.58 0.01
CA GLU A 82 -2.97 9.80 0.07
C GLU A 82 -2.95 8.60 -0.88
N VAL A 83 -2.36 8.75 -2.06
CA VAL A 83 -2.17 7.62 -2.98
C VAL A 83 -1.22 6.59 -2.36
N ALA A 84 -0.14 7.04 -1.72
CA ALA A 84 0.79 6.14 -1.03
C ALA A 84 0.07 5.35 0.08
N ASP A 85 -0.79 6.00 0.87
CA ASP A 85 -1.58 5.34 1.90
C ASP A 85 -2.52 4.29 1.30
N LEU A 86 -3.16 4.61 0.19
CA LEU A 86 -4.03 3.67 -0.52
C LEU A 86 -3.24 2.45 -1.01
N TRP A 87 -2.12 2.67 -1.68
CA TRP A 87 -1.27 1.58 -2.18
C TRP A 87 -0.77 0.69 -1.04
N PHE A 88 -0.32 1.32 0.06
CA PHE A 88 0.14 0.58 1.23
C PHE A 88 -0.92 -0.37 1.75
N HIS A 89 -2.15 0.11 1.91
CA HIS A 89 -3.25 -0.73 2.41
C HIS A 89 -3.64 -1.81 1.38
N CYS A 90 -3.50 -1.54 0.09
CA CYS A 90 -3.67 -2.57 -0.94
C CYS A 90 -2.59 -3.65 -0.82
N PHE A 91 -1.35 -3.29 -0.51
CA PHE A 91 -0.29 -4.28 -0.28
C PHE A 91 -0.62 -5.18 0.91
N VAL A 92 -1.13 -4.60 1.99
CA VAL A 92 -1.55 -5.37 3.17
C VAL A 92 -2.69 -6.33 2.79
N ALA A 93 -3.67 -5.86 2.04
CA ALA A 93 -4.78 -6.69 1.59
C ALA A 93 -4.29 -7.84 0.69
N LEU A 94 -3.39 -7.56 -0.24
CA LEU A 94 -2.84 -8.62 -1.09
C LEU A 94 -2.16 -9.70 -0.25
N SER A 95 -1.32 -9.31 0.72
CA SER A 95 -0.69 -10.26 1.63
C SER A 95 -1.73 -11.09 2.39
N GLN A 96 -2.79 -10.46 2.88
CA GLN A 96 -3.87 -11.13 3.60
C GLN A 96 -4.51 -12.24 2.76
N PHE A 97 -4.59 -12.04 1.46
CA PHE A 97 -5.16 -13.02 0.53
C PHE A 97 -4.10 -13.87 -0.18
N ASN A 98 -2.88 -13.91 0.35
CA ASN A 98 -1.76 -14.70 -0.17
C ASN A 98 -1.35 -14.30 -1.60
N LEU A 99 -1.48 -13.02 -1.90
CA LEU A 99 -1.10 -12.41 -3.17
C LEU A 99 0.01 -11.40 -2.97
N ARG A 100 0.65 -11.00 -4.07
CA ARG A 100 1.75 -10.04 -4.04
C ARG A 100 1.51 -8.91 -5.04
N PRO A 101 2.08 -7.72 -4.81
CA PRO A 101 1.99 -6.61 -5.78
C PRO A 101 2.51 -6.99 -7.17
N GLU A 102 3.49 -7.89 -7.26
CA GLU A 102 4.01 -8.37 -8.54
C GLU A 102 2.92 -9.05 -9.38
N ASP A 103 1.94 -9.69 -8.74
CA ASP A 103 0.80 -10.28 -9.44
C ASP A 103 -0.04 -9.20 -10.13
N VAL A 104 -0.20 -8.06 -9.47
CA VAL A 104 -0.93 -6.91 -10.04
C VAL A 104 -0.16 -6.30 -11.21
N ILE A 105 1.16 -6.16 -11.06
CA ILE A 105 2.02 -5.64 -12.12
C ILE A 105 1.97 -6.54 -13.34
N ALA A 106 2.04 -7.86 -13.14
CA ALA A 106 1.93 -8.82 -14.23
C ALA A 106 0.60 -8.67 -14.98
N GLU A 107 -0.49 -8.47 -14.25
CA GLU A 107 -1.81 -8.26 -14.87
C GLU A 107 -1.86 -6.95 -15.67
N LEU A 108 -1.30 -5.87 -15.11
CA LEU A 108 -1.22 -4.59 -15.81
C LEU A 108 -0.38 -4.69 -17.08
N ASN A 109 0.76 -5.40 -17.02
CA ASN A 109 1.60 -5.63 -18.18
C ASN A 109 0.84 -6.42 -19.25
N ARG A 110 0.10 -7.43 -18.85
CA ARG A 110 -0.73 -8.21 -19.77
C ARG A 110 -1.75 -7.32 -20.49
N ARG A 111 -2.43 -6.44 -19.75
CA ARG A 111 -3.42 -5.52 -20.33
C ARG A 111 -2.80 -4.49 -21.26
N ALA A 112 -1.58 -4.05 -20.96
CA ALA A 112 -0.86 -3.08 -21.76
C ALA A 112 -0.14 -3.73 -22.95
N GLY A 113 -0.11 -5.06 -23.05
CA GLY A 113 0.58 -5.77 -24.12
C GLY A 113 2.09 -5.81 -23.96
N ILE A 114 2.58 -5.70 -22.73
CA ILE A 114 4.03 -5.70 -22.46
C ILE A 114 4.44 -6.85 -21.55
#